data_9e9425bb35fef84a41af4647452a9d1e
#
_entry.id   9e9425bb35fef84a41af4647452a9d1e
#
_cell.length_a   1.000
_cell.length_b   1.000
_cell.length_c   1.000
_cell.angle_alpha   90.00
_cell.angle_beta   90.00
_cell.angle_gamma   90.00
#
_symmetry.space_group_name_H-M   'P 1'
#
loop_
_entity.id
_entity.type
_entity.pdbx_description
1 polymer ?
#
loop_
_entity_poly.entity_id
_entity_poly.type
_entity_poly.pdbx_seq_one_letter_code
_entity_poly.pdbx_strand_id
1 'polypeptide(L)'
;AGERPSHPQLLEALAAQLVAGDWQLKPLHKQIMLTQTYMQSTEYDEERASIDPDNQTWWRRMPRRLEAEAIRDSMLSVSNTLDPRMYGPGSLDANMNRRSIYFFIKRSQLIPTMMLFDWPEHLVSIGRRSTTTIAPQALMFMNSPQGRRIAESLYEQVMALESKDKLEQLFLRCYGRPPSEQEARISLQFLQKQTEAYSSEALNDTEKRAWIDLCQTLLGSSEFIYID
;
A
#
# COMPACT_ATOMS: atom_id res chain seq x y z
N ALA A 1 -28.98 1.75 0.30
CA ALA A 1 -29.30 3.07 -0.23
C ALA A 1 -28.08 3.96 -0.01
N GLY A 2 -27.67 4.75 -1.00
CA GLY A 2 -26.57 5.69 -0.90
C GLY A 2 -26.98 6.96 -0.16
N GLU A 3 -25.99 7.75 0.26
CA GLU A 3 -26.20 9.09 0.78
C GLU A 3 -26.69 10.05 -0.32
N ARG A 4 -27.33 11.15 0.07
CA ARG A 4 -27.70 12.18 -0.89
C ARG A 4 -26.42 12.84 -1.44
N PRO A 5 -26.34 13.10 -2.75
CA PRO A 5 -25.18 13.76 -3.32
C PRO A 5 -25.04 15.21 -2.79
N SER A 6 -23.82 15.58 -2.37
CA SER A 6 -23.52 16.96 -1.95
C SER A 6 -23.59 17.95 -3.14
N HIS A 7 -23.32 17.47 -4.35
CA HIS A 7 -23.30 18.26 -5.59
C HIS A 7 -24.14 17.58 -6.69
N PRO A 8 -25.50 17.65 -6.63
CA PRO A 8 -26.35 16.94 -7.59
C PRO A 8 -26.08 17.36 -9.04
N GLN A 9 -25.83 18.64 -9.30
CA GLN A 9 -25.54 19.17 -10.64
C GLN A 9 -24.25 18.55 -11.23
N LEU A 10 -23.22 18.33 -10.42
CA LEU A 10 -22.01 17.66 -10.87
C LEU A 10 -22.28 16.19 -11.24
N LEU A 11 -23.07 15.49 -10.42
CA LEU A 11 -23.45 14.12 -10.70
C LEU A 11 -24.23 14.01 -12.01
N GLU A 12 -25.19 14.91 -12.25
CA GLU A 12 -25.97 14.97 -13.50
C GLU A 12 -25.08 15.29 -14.71
N ALA A 13 -24.14 16.24 -14.58
CA ALA A 13 -23.20 16.58 -15.65
C ALA A 13 -22.30 15.39 -16.02
N LEU A 14 -21.76 14.69 -15.04
CA LEU A 14 -20.92 13.49 -15.28
C LEU A 14 -21.75 12.35 -15.91
N ALA A 15 -22.99 12.16 -15.47
CA ALA A 15 -23.89 11.16 -16.06
C ALA A 15 -24.22 11.50 -17.52
N ALA A 16 -24.52 12.77 -17.82
CA ALA A 16 -24.76 13.22 -19.18
C ALA A 16 -23.53 13.03 -20.09
N GLN A 17 -22.35 13.33 -19.60
CA GLN A 17 -21.09 13.09 -20.32
C GLN A 17 -20.85 11.61 -20.61
N LEU A 18 -21.12 10.73 -19.64
CA LEU A 18 -20.97 9.29 -19.84
C LEU A 18 -21.90 8.78 -20.95
N VAL A 19 -23.16 9.23 -20.94
CA VAL A 19 -24.15 8.87 -21.97
C VAL A 19 -23.73 9.43 -23.34
N ALA A 20 -23.34 10.71 -23.41
CA ALA A 20 -22.89 11.35 -24.64
C ALA A 20 -21.56 10.72 -25.18
N GLY A 21 -20.73 10.19 -24.29
CA GLY A 21 -19.50 9.49 -24.63
C GLY A 21 -19.69 8.00 -24.92
N ASP A 22 -20.88 7.57 -25.26
CA ASP A 22 -21.19 6.18 -25.62
C ASP A 22 -20.80 5.16 -24.54
N TRP A 23 -21.03 5.55 -23.28
CA TRP A 23 -20.72 4.75 -22.06
C TRP A 23 -19.25 4.40 -21.88
N GLN A 24 -18.35 5.15 -22.51
CA GLN A 24 -16.91 4.95 -22.35
C GLN A 24 -16.41 5.57 -21.02
N LEU A 25 -15.87 4.73 -20.14
CA LEU A 25 -15.39 5.18 -18.83
C LEU A 25 -14.03 5.89 -18.87
N LYS A 26 -13.14 5.55 -19.81
CA LYS A 26 -11.77 6.10 -19.83
C LYS A 26 -11.74 7.64 -19.97
N PRO A 27 -12.51 8.27 -20.88
CA PRO A 27 -12.54 9.73 -20.96
C PRO A 27 -13.02 10.38 -19.67
N LEU A 28 -14.06 9.82 -19.05
CA LEU A 28 -14.60 10.29 -17.77
C LEU A 28 -13.60 10.19 -16.63
N HIS A 29 -12.93 9.04 -16.49
CA HIS A 29 -11.85 8.84 -15.51
C HIS A 29 -10.73 9.86 -15.72
N LYS A 30 -10.28 10.04 -16.96
CA LYS A 30 -9.23 11.03 -17.28
C LYS A 30 -9.65 12.44 -16.87
N GLN A 31 -10.88 12.83 -17.15
CA GLN A 31 -11.39 14.15 -16.77
C GLN A 31 -11.41 14.33 -15.25
N ILE A 32 -11.90 13.35 -14.49
CA ILE A 32 -11.94 13.41 -13.02
C ILE A 32 -10.51 13.50 -12.46
N MET A 33 -9.60 12.65 -12.93
CA MET A 33 -8.22 12.59 -12.44
C MET A 33 -7.40 13.86 -12.71
N LEU A 34 -7.78 14.64 -13.75
CA LEU A 34 -7.14 15.90 -14.09
C LEU A 34 -7.75 17.12 -13.38
N THR A 35 -8.76 16.92 -12.53
CA THR A 35 -9.32 18.03 -11.73
C THR A 35 -8.40 18.42 -10.59
N GLN A 36 -8.41 19.69 -10.22
CA GLN A 36 -7.69 20.18 -9.05
C GLN A 36 -8.14 19.47 -7.75
N THR A 37 -9.43 19.17 -7.64
CA THR A 37 -9.98 18.44 -6.49
C THR A 37 -9.38 17.04 -6.34
N TYR A 38 -9.18 16.33 -7.45
CA TYR A 38 -8.55 15.00 -7.40
C TYR A 38 -7.05 15.07 -7.08
N MET A 39 -6.38 16.14 -7.52
CA MET A 39 -4.93 16.35 -7.35
C MET A 39 -4.58 17.12 -6.06
N GLN A 40 -5.53 17.38 -5.17
CA GLN A 40 -5.26 18.01 -3.89
C GLN A 40 -4.32 17.17 -3.01
N SER A 41 -3.50 17.86 -2.21
CA SER A 41 -2.66 17.22 -1.21
C SER A 41 -3.48 16.76 0.01
N THR A 42 -2.86 15.95 0.86
CA THR A 42 -3.42 15.53 2.15
C THR A 42 -3.08 16.49 3.28
N GLU A 43 -2.35 17.57 3.04
CA GLU A 43 -1.94 18.54 4.04
C GLU A 43 -3.12 19.05 4.85
N TYR A 44 -2.92 19.10 6.16
CA TYR A 44 -3.92 19.58 7.10
C TYR A 44 -3.79 21.09 7.29
N ASP A 45 -4.89 21.80 7.14
CA ASP A 45 -5.00 23.24 7.32
C ASP A 45 -6.03 23.50 8.45
N GLU A 46 -5.56 24.10 9.55
CA GLU A 46 -6.42 24.35 10.74
C GLU A 46 -7.55 25.31 10.45
N GLU A 47 -7.33 26.33 9.62
CA GLU A 47 -8.38 27.32 9.28
C GLU A 47 -9.49 26.65 8.48
N ARG A 48 -9.15 25.89 7.43
CA ARG A 48 -10.11 25.15 6.62
C ARG A 48 -10.83 24.07 7.42
N ALA A 49 -10.11 23.37 8.30
CA ALA A 49 -10.68 22.36 9.17
C ALA A 49 -11.67 22.95 10.18
N SER A 50 -11.47 24.20 10.64
CA SER A 50 -12.42 24.89 11.51
C SER A 50 -13.74 25.23 10.81
N ILE A 51 -13.71 25.44 9.49
CA ILE A 51 -14.88 25.76 8.67
C ILE A 51 -15.60 24.47 8.22
N ASP A 52 -14.86 23.47 7.79
CA ASP A 52 -15.39 22.20 7.28
C ASP A 52 -14.59 21.02 7.86
N PRO A 53 -14.85 20.65 9.13
CA PRO A 53 -14.13 19.57 9.80
C PRO A 53 -14.35 18.20 9.14
N ASP A 54 -15.51 18.00 8.52
CA ASP A 54 -15.88 16.73 7.86
C ASP A 54 -15.40 16.64 6.41
N ASN A 55 -14.69 17.66 5.92
CA ASN A 55 -14.19 17.72 4.54
C ASN A 55 -15.29 17.49 3.48
N GLN A 56 -16.51 18.01 3.72
CA GLN A 56 -17.65 17.87 2.79
C GLN A 56 -17.44 18.64 1.48
N THR A 57 -16.67 19.72 1.53
CA THR A 57 -16.32 20.55 0.37
C THR A 57 -15.05 20.07 -0.33
N TRP A 58 -14.43 18.99 0.19
CA TRP A 58 -13.23 18.40 -0.40
C TRP A 58 -12.06 19.38 -0.48
N TRP A 59 -11.83 20.13 0.60
CA TRP A 59 -10.74 21.10 0.68
C TRP A 59 -9.36 20.44 0.77
N ARG A 60 -9.28 19.14 1.10
CA ARG A 60 -8.09 18.29 1.03
C ARG A 60 -8.43 16.88 0.60
N ARG A 61 -7.44 16.13 0.14
CA ARG A 61 -7.57 14.68 0.00
C ARG A 61 -7.47 14.00 1.36
N MET A 62 -8.33 13.06 1.64
CA MET A 62 -8.22 12.24 2.86
C MET A 62 -7.23 11.10 2.61
N PRO A 63 -6.22 10.91 3.49
CA PRO A 63 -5.34 9.74 3.42
C PRO A 63 -6.18 8.46 3.41
N ARG A 64 -5.86 7.56 2.51
CA ARG A 64 -6.61 6.31 2.34
C ARG A 64 -5.68 5.12 2.41
N ARG A 65 -5.97 4.18 3.32
CA ARG A 65 -5.28 2.90 3.34
C ARG A 65 -5.55 2.11 2.06
N LEU A 66 -4.53 1.51 1.50
CA LEU A 66 -4.65 0.56 0.38
C LEU A 66 -5.49 -0.64 0.78
N GLU A 67 -6.17 -1.23 -0.18
CA GLU A 67 -6.88 -2.49 -0.01
C GLU A 67 -5.90 -3.67 0.12
N ALA A 68 -6.33 -4.76 0.75
CA ALA A 68 -5.52 -5.94 1.01
C ALA A 68 -4.76 -6.44 -0.23
N GLU A 69 -5.47 -6.49 -1.36
CA GLU A 69 -4.92 -6.90 -2.65
C GLU A 69 -3.80 -5.97 -3.12
N ALA A 70 -4.03 -4.66 -3.00
CA ALA A 70 -3.05 -3.66 -3.43
C ALA A 70 -1.80 -3.68 -2.54
N ILE A 71 -1.97 -3.77 -1.21
CA ILE A 71 -0.83 -3.89 -0.27
C ILE A 71 0.04 -5.09 -0.63
N ARG A 72 -0.57 -6.28 -0.77
CA ARG A 72 0.16 -7.50 -1.09
C ARG A 72 0.84 -7.42 -2.46
N ASP A 73 0.13 -6.98 -3.48
CA ASP A 73 0.66 -6.88 -4.84
C ASP A 73 1.79 -5.83 -4.92
N SER A 74 1.70 -4.73 -4.18
CA SER A 74 2.77 -3.73 -4.06
C SER A 74 4.03 -4.32 -3.40
N MET A 75 3.88 -5.07 -2.29
CA MET A 75 5.00 -5.73 -1.63
C MET A 75 5.73 -6.71 -2.58
N LEU A 76 4.98 -7.52 -3.33
CA LEU A 76 5.55 -8.44 -4.33
C LEU A 76 6.21 -7.67 -5.49
N SER A 77 5.64 -6.54 -5.88
CA SER A 77 6.16 -5.71 -6.97
C SER A 77 7.49 -5.06 -6.60
N VAL A 78 7.58 -4.39 -5.45
CA VAL A 78 8.82 -3.70 -5.03
C VAL A 78 9.96 -4.68 -4.70
N SER A 79 9.63 -5.90 -4.29
CA SER A 79 10.60 -6.99 -4.09
C SER A 79 10.96 -7.74 -5.38
N ASN A 80 10.36 -7.36 -6.52
CA ASN A 80 10.53 -8.01 -7.82
C ASN A 80 10.18 -9.52 -7.82
N THR A 81 9.27 -9.93 -6.94
CA THR A 81 8.79 -11.32 -6.85
C THR A 81 7.40 -11.51 -7.46
N LEU A 82 6.75 -10.43 -7.91
CA LEU A 82 5.43 -10.50 -8.53
C LEU A 82 5.50 -11.23 -9.87
N ASP A 83 4.70 -12.29 -10.00
CA ASP A 83 4.46 -12.96 -11.28
C ASP A 83 3.35 -12.23 -12.06
N PRO A 84 3.67 -11.54 -13.17
CA PRO A 84 2.71 -10.73 -13.90
C PRO A 84 1.80 -11.53 -14.83
N ARG A 85 1.90 -12.86 -14.89
CA ARG A 85 1.09 -13.70 -15.81
C ARG A 85 -0.38 -13.44 -15.62
N MET A 86 -1.04 -13.18 -16.72
CA MET A 86 -2.48 -12.93 -16.79
C MET A 86 -3.21 -14.23 -17.14
N TYR A 87 -4.51 -14.27 -16.76
CA TYR A 87 -5.43 -15.37 -17.03
C TYR A 87 -5.07 -16.71 -16.34
N GLY A 88 -5.86 -17.73 -16.60
CA GLY A 88 -5.71 -19.06 -16.02
C GLY A 88 -6.43 -19.23 -14.66
N PRO A 89 -6.31 -20.40 -14.04
CA PRO A 89 -7.04 -20.74 -12.83
C PRO A 89 -6.57 -19.92 -11.63
N GLY A 90 -7.48 -19.72 -10.66
CA GLY A 90 -7.17 -19.17 -9.36
C GLY A 90 -6.42 -20.16 -8.47
N SER A 91 -5.85 -19.67 -7.37
CA SER A 91 -5.09 -20.45 -6.39
C SER A 91 -5.61 -20.22 -4.98
N LEU A 92 -5.55 -21.26 -4.13
CA LEU A 92 -5.74 -21.17 -2.68
C LEU A 92 -4.41 -21.03 -1.91
N ASP A 93 -3.29 -21.09 -2.62
CA ASP A 93 -1.97 -20.95 -2.01
C ASP A 93 -1.72 -19.49 -1.61
N ALA A 94 -1.72 -19.21 -0.31
CA ALA A 94 -1.44 -17.88 0.24
C ALA A 94 -0.04 -17.36 -0.13
N ASN A 95 0.89 -18.25 -0.49
CA ASN A 95 2.26 -17.90 -0.88
C ASN A 95 2.45 -17.73 -2.39
N MET A 96 1.39 -17.86 -3.21
CA MET A 96 1.53 -17.64 -4.65
C MET A 96 2.09 -16.23 -4.92
N ASN A 97 2.91 -16.09 -5.94
CA ASN A 97 3.49 -14.79 -6.32
C ASN A 97 2.68 -14.03 -7.39
N ARG A 98 1.58 -14.58 -7.88
CA ARG A 98 0.68 -13.89 -8.81
C ARG A 98 -0.10 -12.80 -8.10
N ARG A 99 -0.68 -11.86 -8.88
CA ARG A 99 -1.55 -10.82 -8.35
C ARG A 99 -2.70 -11.40 -7.52
N SER A 100 -3.07 -10.69 -6.48
CA SER A 100 -4.11 -11.12 -5.52
C SER A 100 -5.48 -11.36 -6.15
N ILE A 101 -5.76 -10.75 -7.32
CA ILE A 101 -6.99 -11.01 -8.09
C ILE A 101 -7.13 -12.50 -8.52
N TYR A 102 -6.03 -13.25 -8.52
CA TYR A 102 -6.02 -14.69 -8.82
C TYR A 102 -6.21 -15.59 -7.60
N PHE A 103 -6.52 -15.04 -6.44
CA PHE A 103 -6.96 -15.88 -5.34
C PHE A 103 -8.31 -16.52 -5.64
N PHE A 104 -8.37 -17.83 -5.46
CA PHE A 104 -9.64 -18.56 -5.56
C PHE A 104 -10.45 -18.33 -4.28
N ILE A 105 -11.69 -17.89 -4.43
CA ILE A 105 -12.58 -17.63 -3.30
C ILE A 105 -13.24 -18.94 -2.86
N LYS A 106 -12.83 -19.43 -1.69
CA LYS A 106 -13.43 -20.61 -1.07
C LYS A 106 -13.88 -20.27 0.35
N ARG A 107 -15.19 -20.34 0.61
CA ARG A 107 -15.80 -19.95 1.89
C ARG A 107 -15.23 -20.69 3.10
N SER A 108 -14.85 -21.97 2.93
CA SER A 108 -14.29 -22.81 3.98
C SER A 108 -12.77 -22.63 4.18
N GLN A 109 -12.13 -21.84 3.35
CA GLN A 109 -10.67 -21.60 3.39
C GLN A 109 -10.36 -20.17 2.96
N LEU A 110 -10.45 -19.26 3.90
CA LEU A 110 -10.11 -17.86 3.69
C LEU A 110 -8.59 -17.69 3.80
N ILE A 111 -8.07 -16.64 3.16
CA ILE A 111 -6.66 -16.29 3.22
C ILE A 111 -6.46 -15.31 4.40
N PRO A 112 -5.79 -15.73 5.49
CA PRO A 112 -5.76 -14.94 6.74
C PRO A 112 -5.19 -13.53 6.56
N THR A 113 -4.13 -13.38 5.75
CA THR A 113 -3.50 -12.08 5.48
C THR A 113 -4.45 -11.11 4.77
N MET A 114 -5.29 -11.62 3.87
CA MET A 114 -6.27 -10.80 3.17
C MET A 114 -7.39 -10.36 4.12
N MET A 115 -7.89 -11.29 4.95
CA MET A 115 -8.93 -11.00 5.95
C MET A 115 -8.49 -9.97 6.98
N LEU A 116 -7.20 -9.98 7.35
CA LEU A 116 -6.64 -9.01 8.29
C LEU A 116 -6.70 -7.57 7.77
N PHE A 117 -6.70 -7.39 6.44
CA PHE A 117 -6.80 -6.09 5.78
C PHE A 117 -8.19 -5.82 5.17
N ASP A 118 -9.23 -6.30 5.84
CA ASP A 118 -10.63 -6.04 5.49
C ASP A 118 -11.04 -6.57 4.09
N TRP A 119 -10.44 -7.70 3.66
CA TRP A 119 -10.93 -8.36 2.46
C TRP A 119 -12.41 -8.73 2.64
N PRO A 120 -13.28 -8.45 1.64
CA PRO A 120 -14.70 -8.66 1.80
C PRO A 120 -15.05 -10.09 2.16
N GLU A 121 -15.96 -10.28 3.10
CA GLU A 121 -16.58 -11.57 3.33
C GLU A 121 -17.43 -11.96 2.11
N HIS A 122 -17.20 -13.17 1.60
CA HIS A 122 -17.82 -13.63 0.34
C HIS A 122 -19.26 -14.16 0.52
N LEU A 123 -19.84 -13.94 1.68
CA LEU A 123 -21.18 -14.42 2.03
C LEU A 123 -22.28 -13.40 1.73
N VAL A 124 -21.94 -12.13 1.76
CA VAL A 124 -22.89 -11.02 1.68
C VAL A 124 -22.41 -9.99 0.66
N SER A 125 -23.35 -9.46 -0.11
CA SER A 125 -23.06 -8.28 -0.96
C SER A 125 -22.91 -7.05 -0.07
N ILE A 126 -21.77 -6.36 -0.18
CA ILE A 126 -21.48 -5.13 0.56
C ILE A 126 -21.37 -3.97 -0.41
N GLY A 127 -21.97 -2.82 -0.06
CA GLY A 127 -21.91 -1.60 -0.88
C GLY A 127 -20.57 -0.85 -0.76
N ARG A 128 -19.88 -1.02 0.37
CA ARG A 128 -18.58 -0.38 0.64
C ARG A 128 -17.74 -1.32 1.50
N ARG A 129 -16.46 -1.48 1.15
CA ARG A 129 -15.50 -2.22 1.98
C ARG A 129 -15.23 -1.47 3.28
N SER A 130 -15.13 -2.19 4.37
CA SER A 130 -14.61 -1.64 5.64
C SER A 130 -13.15 -1.24 5.45
N THR A 131 -12.70 -0.25 6.22
CA THR A 131 -11.29 0.14 6.29
C THR A 131 -10.96 0.35 7.76
N THR A 132 -10.44 -0.71 8.39
CA THR A 132 -10.05 -0.67 9.80
C THR A 132 -8.55 -0.50 9.94
N THR A 133 -8.10 0.15 11.01
CA THR A 133 -6.70 0.22 11.39
C THR A 133 -6.54 -0.41 12.76
N ILE A 134 -5.94 -1.58 12.80
CA ILE A 134 -5.77 -2.37 14.02
C ILE A 134 -4.31 -2.80 14.21
N ALA A 135 -3.85 -2.89 15.46
CA ALA A 135 -2.48 -3.29 15.78
C ALA A 135 -2.01 -4.63 15.12
N PRO A 136 -2.86 -5.67 15.00
CA PRO A 136 -2.48 -6.90 14.30
C PRO A 136 -2.03 -6.71 12.86
N GLN A 137 -2.47 -5.67 12.15
CA GLN A 137 -2.04 -5.39 10.78
C GLN A 137 -0.54 -5.03 10.72
N ALA A 138 -0.08 -4.14 11.61
CA ALA A 138 1.34 -3.80 11.72
C ALA A 138 2.18 -5.02 12.18
N LEU A 139 1.70 -5.75 13.18
CA LEU A 139 2.39 -6.94 13.69
C LEU A 139 2.51 -8.05 12.65
N MET A 140 1.56 -8.16 11.72
CA MET A 140 1.64 -9.13 10.64
C MET A 140 2.87 -8.89 9.75
N PHE A 141 3.14 -7.64 9.39
CA PHE A 141 4.33 -7.32 8.59
C PHE A 141 5.63 -7.69 9.31
N MET A 142 5.68 -7.46 10.62
CA MET A 142 6.87 -7.73 11.43
C MET A 142 7.10 -9.22 11.70
N ASN A 143 6.03 -10.01 11.86
CA ASN A 143 6.12 -11.37 12.38
C ASN A 143 5.82 -12.45 11.34
N SER A 144 5.30 -12.10 10.15
CA SER A 144 4.93 -13.14 9.19
C SER A 144 6.14 -13.67 8.42
N PRO A 145 6.25 -15.00 8.24
CA PRO A 145 7.28 -15.58 7.39
C PRO A 145 7.22 -15.08 5.93
N GLN A 146 6.02 -14.72 5.45
CA GLN A 146 5.84 -14.15 4.12
C GLN A 146 6.43 -12.73 4.04
N GLY A 147 6.15 -11.87 5.05
CA GLY A 147 6.75 -10.55 5.13
C GLY A 147 8.28 -10.61 5.15
N ARG A 148 8.82 -11.55 5.92
CA ARG A 148 10.29 -11.78 5.98
C ARG A 148 10.88 -12.17 4.64
N ARG A 149 10.30 -13.13 3.92
CA ARG A 149 10.77 -13.53 2.58
C ARG A 149 10.72 -12.39 1.57
N ILE A 150 9.66 -11.57 1.61
CA ILE A 150 9.55 -10.40 0.74
C ILE A 150 10.64 -9.37 1.05
N ALA A 151 10.92 -9.13 2.34
CA ALA A 151 11.99 -8.23 2.77
C ALA A 151 13.38 -8.76 2.38
N GLU A 152 13.62 -10.06 2.46
CA GLU A 152 14.85 -10.71 1.98
C GLU A 152 15.03 -10.52 0.47
N SER A 153 13.98 -10.74 -0.32
CA SER A 153 14.03 -10.51 -1.76
C SER A 153 14.25 -9.03 -2.10
N LEU A 154 13.62 -8.11 -1.38
CA LEU A 154 13.83 -6.68 -1.54
C LEU A 154 15.28 -6.28 -1.24
N TYR A 155 15.85 -6.81 -0.15
CA TYR A 155 17.26 -6.62 0.20
C TYR A 155 18.18 -7.08 -0.95
N GLU A 156 17.98 -8.29 -1.48
CA GLU A 156 18.77 -8.83 -2.58
C GLU A 156 18.70 -7.94 -3.83
N GLN A 157 17.51 -7.45 -4.17
CA GLN A 157 17.32 -6.55 -5.29
C GLN A 157 18.07 -5.22 -5.10
N VAL A 158 18.02 -4.62 -3.91
CA VAL A 158 18.71 -3.36 -3.62
C VAL A 158 20.22 -3.55 -3.60
N MET A 159 20.71 -4.65 -3.01
CA MET A 159 22.16 -4.91 -2.95
C MET A 159 22.78 -5.26 -4.30
N ALA A 160 22.00 -5.81 -5.23
CA ALA A 160 22.45 -6.11 -6.59
C ALA A 160 22.63 -4.87 -7.49
N LEU A 161 22.07 -3.71 -7.10
CA LEU A 161 22.22 -2.47 -7.88
C LEU A 161 23.68 -1.98 -7.82
N GLU A 162 24.15 -1.33 -8.88
CA GLU A 162 25.49 -0.73 -8.92
C GLU A 162 25.61 0.59 -8.13
N SER A 163 24.47 1.14 -7.66
CA SER A 163 24.45 2.38 -6.89
C SER A 163 25.25 2.28 -5.59
N LYS A 164 26.00 3.33 -5.25
CA LYS A 164 26.71 3.44 -3.99
C LYS A 164 25.79 3.74 -2.80
N ASP A 165 24.68 4.41 -3.04
CA ASP A 165 23.70 4.73 -2.00
C ASP A 165 22.55 3.72 -2.02
N LYS A 166 22.73 2.64 -1.25
CA LYS A 166 21.73 1.58 -1.10
C LYS A 166 20.47 2.05 -0.37
N LEU A 167 20.64 2.97 0.57
CA LEU A 167 19.53 3.51 1.34
C LEU A 167 18.60 4.34 0.46
N GLU A 168 19.16 5.22 -0.38
CA GLU A 168 18.39 5.98 -1.35
C GLU A 168 17.61 5.04 -2.29
N GLN A 169 18.27 4.00 -2.82
CA GLN A 169 17.62 3.04 -3.71
C GLN A 169 16.49 2.27 -3.03
N LEU A 170 16.64 1.96 -1.74
CA LEU A 170 15.58 1.31 -0.97
C LEU A 170 14.36 2.22 -0.81
N PHE A 171 14.56 3.51 -0.48
CA PHE A 171 13.47 4.49 -0.37
C PHE A 171 12.79 4.76 -1.72
N LEU A 172 13.56 4.95 -2.78
CA LEU A 172 13.02 5.11 -4.14
C LEU A 172 12.14 3.93 -4.54
N ARG A 173 12.54 2.72 -4.16
CA ARG A 173 11.79 1.50 -4.48
C ARG A 173 10.52 1.34 -3.67
N CYS A 174 10.56 1.67 -2.37
CA CYS A 174 9.40 1.55 -1.48
C CYS A 174 8.41 2.72 -1.64
N TYR A 175 8.92 3.95 -1.75
CA TYR A 175 8.13 5.18 -1.65
C TYR A 175 8.16 6.06 -2.90
N GLY A 176 9.03 5.76 -3.87
CA GLY A 176 9.18 6.55 -5.10
C GLY A 176 9.90 7.90 -4.89
N ARG A 177 10.51 8.12 -3.73
CA ARG A 177 11.25 9.33 -3.37
C ARG A 177 12.54 9.00 -2.62
N PRO A 178 13.57 9.86 -2.63
CA PRO A 178 14.71 9.71 -1.75
C PRO A 178 14.33 9.94 -0.28
N PRO A 179 15.13 9.42 0.68
CA PRO A 179 14.93 9.72 2.09
C PRO A 179 15.24 11.21 2.38
N SER A 180 14.53 11.80 3.31
CA SER A 180 14.94 13.08 3.92
C SER A 180 16.21 12.88 4.76
N GLU A 181 16.88 13.97 5.11
CA GLU A 181 18.08 13.92 5.96
C GLU A 181 17.80 13.25 7.32
N GLN A 182 16.62 13.48 7.88
CA GLN A 182 16.20 12.87 9.14
C GLN A 182 15.97 11.35 8.97
N GLU A 183 15.27 10.93 7.93
CA GLU A 183 15.02 9.51 7.64
C GLU A 183 16.32 8.77 7.37
N ALA A 184 17.22 9.35 6.59
CA ALA A 184 18.53 8.77 6.33
C ALA A 184 19.32 8.56 7.63
N ARG A 185 19.36 9.58 8.51
CA ARG A 185 20.03 9.48 9.81
C ARG A 185 19.41 8.41 10.71
N ILE A 186 18.08 8.35 10.81
CA ILE A 186 17.38 7.35 11.62
C ILE A 186 17.64 5.95 11.08
N SER A 187 17.57 5.76 9.76
CA SER A 187 17.84 4.47 9.12
C SER A 187 19.25 3.97 9.35
N LEU A 188 20.24 4.85 9.23
CA LEU A 188 21.65 4.49 9.51
C LEU A 188 21.87 4.14 10.99
N GLN A 189 21.26 4.90 11.91
CA GLN A 189 21.30 4.56 13.34
C GLN A 189 20.62 3.23 13.66
N PHE A 190 19.51 2.94 12.99
CA PHE A 190 18.81 1.66 13.11
C PHE A 190 19.71 0.51 12.64
N LEU A 191 20.32 0.62 11.45
CA LEU A 191 21.23 -0.39 10.92
C LEU A 191 22.40 -0.66 11.87
N GLN A 192 23.01 0.40 12.42
CA GLN A 192 24.12 0.26 13.37
C GLN A 192 23.66 -0.50 14.62
N LYS A 193 22.57 -0.07 15.26
CA LYS A 193 22.07 -0.69 16.50
C LYS A 193 21.67 -2.15 16.29
N GLN A 194 21.02 -2.48 15.15
CA GLN A 194 20.63 -3.84 14.84
C GLN A 194 21.84 -4.73 14.58
N THR A 195 22.85 -4.22 13.89
CA THR A 195 24.10 -4.95 13.64
C THR A 195 24.83 -5.24 14.96
N GLU A 196 24.90 -4.25 15.87
CA GLU A 196 25.48 -4.42 17.21
C GLU A 196 24.71 -5.46 18.04
N ALA A 197 23.37 -5.41 18.01
CA ALA A 197 22.53 -6.37 18.72
C ALA A 197 22.76 -7.81 18.22
N TYR A 198 22.74 -8.02 16.91
CA TYR A 198 23.02 -9.34 16.33
C TYR A 198 24.43 -9.83 16.58
N SER A 199 25.41 -8.93 16.63
CA SER A 199 26.80 -9.27 16.97
C SER A 199 26.92 -9.73 18.42
N SER A 200 26.18 -9.13 19.34
CA SER A 200 26.15 -9.52 20.75
C SER A 200 25.51 -10.90 20.98
N GLU A 201 24.61 -11.31 20.10
CA GLU A 201 23.99 -12.64 20.08
C GLU A 201 24.83 -13.71 19.33
N ALA A 202 26.01 -13.33 18.87
CA ALA A 202 26.93 -14.20 18.09
C ALA A 202 26.28 -14.77 16.81
N LEU A 203 25.37 -14.03 16.18
CA LEU A 203 24.73 -14.43 14.93
C LEU A 203 25.63 -14.14 13.74
N ASN A 204 25.53 -14.96 12.70
CA ASN A 204 26.20 -14.73 11.43
C ASN A 204 25.43 -13.71 10.57
N ASP A 205 26.13 -13.09 9.62
CA ASP A 205 25.56 -12.15 8.64
C ASP A 205 24.78 -10.98 9.28
N THR A 206 25.31 -10.43 10.35
CA THR A 206 24.67 -9.41 11.20
C THR A 206 24.22 -8.18 10.41
N GLU A 207 25.06 -7.67 9.51
CA GLU A 207 24.73 -6.54 8.65
C GLU A 207 23.61 -6.88 7.66
N LYS A 208 23.65 -8.05 7.02
CA LYS A 208 22.58 -8.52 6.13
C LYS A 208 21.24 -8.59 6.87
N ARG A 209 21.25 -9.13 8.08
CA ARG A 209 20.03 -9.22 8.92
C ARG A 209 19.47 -7.85 9.26
N ALA A 210 20.32 -6.90 9.64
CA ALA A 210 19.92 -5.53 9.94
C ALA A 210 19.28 -4.83 8.72
N TRP A 211 19.83 -5.02 7.52
CA TRP A 211 19.25 -4.49 6.29
C TRP A 211 17.90 -5.14 5.96
N ILE A 212 17.75 -6.44 6.16
CA ILE A 212 16.45 -7.12 5.93
C ILE A 212 15.40 -6.59 6.92
N ASP A 213 15.77 -6.32 8.18
CA ASP A 213 14.88 -5.74 9.17
C ASP A 213 14.46 -4.31 8.76
N LEU A 214 15.39 -3.52 8.21
CA LEU A 214 15.06 -2.20 7.66
C LEU A 214 14.08 -2.32 6.49
N CYS A 215 14.32 -3.23 5.54
CA CYS A 215 13.39 -3.50 4.44
C CYS A 215 12.00 -3.88 4.96
N GLN A 216 11.94 -4.74 5.96
CA GLN A 216 10.68 -5.17 6.57
C GLN A 216 9.95 -4.03 7.28
N THR A 217 10.69 -3.15 7.95
CA THR A 217 10.16 -1.95 8.62
C THR A 217 9.54 -0.97 7.61
N LEU A 218 10.23 -0.70 6.50
CA LEU A 218 9.72 0.20 5.46
C LEU A 218 8.46 -0.36 4.78
N LEU A 219 8.42 -1.66 4.48
CA LEU A 219 7.23 -2.32 3.93
C LEU A 219 6.03 -2.30 4.87
N GLY A 220 6.25 -2.24 6.18
CA GLY A 220 5.21 -2.15 7.20
C GLY A 220 4.84 -0.73 7.63
N SER A 221 5.47 0.28 7.05
CA SER A 221 5.22 1.69 7.40
C SER A 221 3.88 2.22 6.89
N SER A 222 3.38 3.27 7.51
CA SER A 222 2.17 3.94 7.04
C SER A 222 2.34 4.50 5.62
N GLU A 223 3.50 5.05 5.28
CA GLU A 223 3.76 5.58 3.94
C GLU A 223 3.67 4.52 2.84
N PHE A 224 3.98 3.25 3.15
CA PHE A 224 3.84 2.16 2.18
C PHE A 224 2.40 1.70 1.99
N ILE A 225 1.57 1.77 3.04
CA ILE A 225 0.22 1.21 3.03
C ILE A 225 -0.90 2.24 2.89
N TYR A 226 -0.59 3.54 2.95
CA TYR A 226 -1.54 4.62 2.71
C TYR A 226 -1.20 5.37 1.42
N ILE A 227 -2.21 5.90 0.77
CA ILE A 227 -2.09 6.85 -0.33
C ILE A 227 -2.37 8.23 0.23
N ASP A 228 -1.40 9.11 0.07
CA ASP A 228 -1.49 10.53 0.35
C ASP A 228 -1.98 11.34 -0.86
#